data_aabd1775b063fcce26cc118ba4990485
#
_entry.id   aabd1775b063fcce26cc118ba4990485
#
_cell.length_a   1.000
_cell.length_b   1.000
_cell.length_c   1.000
_cell.angle_alpha   90.00
_cell.angle_beta   90.00
_cell.angle_gamma   90.00
#
_symmetry.space_group_name_H-M   'P 1'
#
loop_
_entity.id
_entity.type
_entity.pdbx_description
1 polymer ?
#
loop_
_entity_poly.entity_id
_entity_poly.type
_entity_poly.pdbx_seq_one_letter_code
_entity_poly.pdbx_strand_id
1 'polypeptide(L)'
;MDSVRPLTLYELNGLLRETIETTLTGTYWVEAELSEAREVRGHCYMELIQKEPFSPTPVARASAKCWHSTWSRLRVRFERVTGQTIHAGMKVLLAVTANYHEAYGFSWIVQDIDPTYTLGDMARKRLEIIKQLKAEGVFDLQRDLTLPVFAQHIAVISSEGAAGYGDFCNQLASNNYGYAFMPTLFPAVMQGEQVEQSVIAALNAINSRLHEF
;
A
#
# COMPACT_ATOMS: atom_id res chain seq x y z
N MET A 1 -25.14 -24.99 47.27
CA MET A 1 -25.04 -24.00 46.15
C MET A 1 -23.92 -23.08 46.54
N ASP A 2 -22.74 -23.31 46.00
CA ASP A 2 -21.60 -22.41 46.21
C ASP A 2 -21.97 -21.05 45.67
N SER A 3 -21.96 -20.04 46.51
CA SER A 3 -22.21 -18.66 46.13
C SER A 3 -21.03 -18.18 45.25
N VAL A 4 -21.20 -18.29 43.96
CA VAL A 4 -20.23 -17.76 43.02
C VAL A 4 -20.14 -16.26 43.25
N ARG A 5 -19.04 -15.78 43.82
CA ARG A 5 -18.77 -14.36 43.95
C ARG A 5 -18.73 -13.72 42.55
N PRO A 6 -19.50 -12.67 42.25
CA PRO A 6 -19.41 -12.00 40.96
C PRO A 6 -18.02 -11.37 40.78
N LEU A 7 -17.42 -11.57 39.64
CA LEU A 7 -16.15 -10.94 39.25
C LEU A 7 -16.41 -9.52 38.73
N THR A 8 -15.49 -8.62 39.02
CA THR A 8 -15.43 -7.34 38.32
C THR A 8 -14.95 -7.56 36.87
N LEU A 9 -15.23 -6.62 35.98
CA LEU A 9 -14.74 -6.69 34.59
C LEU A 9 -13.20 -6.74 34.52
N TYR A 10 -12.52 -6.02 35.43
CA TYR A 10 -11.07 -6.05 35.53
C TYR A 10 -10.54 -7.44 35.93
N GLU A 11 -11.15 -8.09 36.93
CA GLU A 11 -10.80 -9.45 37.34
C GLU A 11 -11.03 -10.45 36.19
N LEU A 12 -12.17 -10.35 35.49
CA LEU A 12 -12.44 -11.21 34.31
C LEU A 12 -11.42 -11.02 33.19
N ASN A 13 -11.11 -9.78 32.86
CA ASN A 13 -10.11 -9.46 31.82
C ASN A 13 -8.69 -9.86 32.28
N GLY A 14 -8.41 -9.85 33.60
CA GLY A 14 -7.18 -10.37 34.17
C GLY A 14 -6.99 -11.87 33.93
N LEU A 15 -8.05 -12.67 34.06
CA LEU A 15 -8.01 -14.11 33.69
C LEU A 15 -7.72 -14.34 32.21
N LEU A 16 -8.31 -13.51 31.34
CA LEU A 16 -8.00 -13.57 29.89
C LEU A 16 -6.53 -13.23 29.64
N ARG A 17 -5.99 -12.19 30.25
CA ARG A 17 -4.59 -11.84 30.14
C ARG A 17 -3.69 -12.99 30.55
N GLU A 18 -3.91 -13.54 31.76
CA GLU A 18 -3.11 -14.65 32.31
C GLU A 18 -3.16 -15.87 31.37
N THR A 19 -4.35 -16.20 30.86
CA THR A 19 -4.51 -17.31 29.91
C THR A 19 -3.73 -17.08 28.62
N ILE A 20 -3.77 -15.87 28.06
CA ILE A 20 -3.06 -15.52 26.85
C ILE A 20 -1.55 -15.51 27.07
N GLU A 21 -1.08 -14.90 28.15
CA GLU A 21 0.34 -14.81 28.48
C GLU A 21 0.97 -16.18 28.80
N THR A 22 0.20 -17.10 29.37
CA THR A 22 0.68 -18.47 29.68
C THR A 22 0.61 -19.40 28.47
N THR A 23 -0.32 -19.17 27.55
CA THR A 23 -0.56 -20.06 26.40
C THR A 23 0.20 -19.61 25.15
N LEU A 24 0.21 -18.28 24.87
CA LEU A 24 0.81 -17.71 23.68
C LEU A 24 2.15 -17.02 24.01
N THR A 25 3.10 -17.79 24.52
CA THR A 25 4.39 -17.30 25.01
C THR A 25 5.43 -17.03 23.89
N GLY A 26 5.17 -17.52 22.67
CA GLY A 26 6.11 -17.49 21.57
C GLY A 26 6.00 -16.24 20.69
N THR A 27 6.99 -16.10 19.80
CA THR A 27 6.91 -15.21 18.65
C THR A 27 6.42 -16.03 17.45
N TYR A 28 5.41 -15.52 16.77
CA TYR A 28 4.79 -16.21 15.64
C TYR A 28 5.02 -15.41 14.36
N TRP A 29 5.46 -16.08 13.30
CA TRP A 29 5.47 -15.49 11.99
C TRP A 29 4.10 -15.65 11.34
N VAL A 30 3.49 -14.55 10.94
CA VAL A 30 2.15 -14.52 10.35
C VAL A 30 2.17 -13.79 9.01
N GLU A 31 1.57 -14.44 8.01
CA GLU A 31 1.25 -13.82 6.73
C GLU A 31 -0.09 -13.12 6.83
N ALA A 32 -0.15 -11.86 6.43
CA ALA A 32 -1.37 -11.08 6.42
C ALA A 32 -1.36 -10.01 5.33
N GLU A 33 -2.54 -9.55 4.96
CA GLU A 33 -2.72 -8.31 4.20
C GLU A 33 -3.01 -7.18 5.18
N LEU A 34 -2.42 -6.02 4.98
CA LEU A 34 -2.72 -4.82 5.75
C LEU A 34 -3.98 -4.17 5.19
N SER A 35 -5.08 -4.13 5.94
CA SER A 35 -6.23 -3.30 5.59
C SER A 35 -6.04 -1.86 6.04
N GLU A 36 -5.27 -1.64 7.10
CA GLU A 36 -4.87 -0.33 7.59
C GLU A 36 -3.43 -0.38 8.12
N ALA A 37 -2.67 0.70 7.88
CA ALA A 37 -1.39 0.95 8.54
C ALA A 37 -1.25 2.46 8.74
N ARG A 38 -1.24 2.91 9.99
CA ARG A 38 -1.11 4.33 10.32
C ARG A 38 -0.09 4.55 11.43
N GLU A 39 0.69 5.60 11.27
CA GLU A 39 1.63 6.04 12.29
C GLU A 39 0.98 7.12 13.17
N VAL A 40 1.01 6.91 14.48
CA VAL A 40 0.53 7.88 15.48
C VAL A 40 1.56 8.00 16.58
N ARG A 41 2.10 9.20 16.78
CA ARG A 41 3.13 9.51 17.80
C ARG A 41 4.35 8.57 17.73
N GLY A 42 4.72 8.16 16.51
CA GLY A 42 5.84 7.26 16.26
C GLY A 42 5.56 5.77 16.49
N HIS A 43 4.35 5.39 16.88
CA HIS A 43 3.89 4.01 16.92
C HIS A 43 3.14 3.69 15.63
N CYS A 44 3.25 2.47 15.12
CA CYS A 44 2.45 2.04 13.97
C CYS A 44 1.31 1.13 14.44
N TYR A 45 0.10 1.50 14.06
CA TYR A 45 -1.12 0.72 14.27
C TYR A 45 -1.52 0.10 12.95
N MET A 46 -1.72 -1.20 12.98
CA MET A 46 -2.02 -2.00 11.79
C MET A 46 -3.30 -2.81 12.01
N GLU A 47 -4.07 -2.96 10.97
CA GLU A 47 -5.13 -3.94 10.91
C GLU A 47 -4.75 -5.03 9.91
N LEU A 48 -4.66 -6.25 10.42
CA LEU A 48 -4.28 -7.45 9.66
C LEU A 48 -5.55 -8.16 9.20
N ILE A 49 -5.60 -8.52 7.95
CA ILE A 49 -6.70 -9.33 7.38
C ILE A 49 -6.14 -10.50 6.58
N GLN A 50 -6.93 -11.55 6.50
CA GLN A 50 -6.74 -12.64 5.56
C GLN A 50 -8.01 -12.80 4.74
N LYS A 51 -7.88 -12.86 3.41
CA LYS A 51 -8.97 -13.10 2.48
C LYS A 51 -8.78 -14.46 1.81
N GLU A 52 -9.87 -15.12 1.49
CA GLU A 52 -9.84 -16.26 0.57
C GLU A 52 -9.78 -15.79 -0.89
N PRO A 53 -9.21 -16.62 -1.79
CA PRO A 53 -9.31 -16.36 -3.21
C PRO A 53 -10.78 -16.17 -3.62
N PHE A 54 -11.07 -15.10 -4.35
CA PHE A 54 -12.40 -14.76 -4.88
C PHE A 54 -13.45 -14.30 -3.83
N SER A 55 -13.08 -14.09 -2.57
CA SER A 55 -13.97 -13.52 -1.55
C SER A 55 -13.53 -12.11 -1.15
N PRO A 56 -14.39 -11.09 -1.23
CA PRO A 56 -14.09 -9.76 -0.72
C PRO A 56 -14.11 -9.70 0.82
N THR A 57 -14.78 -10.67 1.47
CA THR A 57 -14.93 -10.69 2.93
C THR A 57 -13.73 -11.36 3.58
N PRO A 58 -13.06 -10.71 4.55
CA PRO A 58 -11.97 -11.33 5.29
C PRO A 58 -12.44 -12.54 6.11
N VAL A 59 -11.71 -13.64 6.05
CA VAL A 59 -11.91 -14.82 6.90
C VAL A 59 -11.25 -14.69 8.26
N ALA A 60 -10.27 -13.80 8.39
CA ALA A 60 -9.63 -13.46 9.65
C ALA A 60 -9.29 -11.97 9.70
N ARG A 61 -9.37 -11.39 10.90
CA ARG A 61 -9.02 -10.00 11.18
C ARG A 61 -8.37 -9.91 12.55
N ALA A 62 -7.33 -9.10 12.67
CA ALA A 62 -6.67 -8.85 13.95
C ALA A 62 -6.03 -7.46 13.98
N SER A 63 -6.06 -6.83 15.17
CA SER A 63 -5.30 -5.59 15.41
C SER A 63 -3.85 -5.92 15.75
N ALA A 64 -2.92 -5.17 15.20
CA ALA A 64 -1.51 -5.24 15.54
C ALA A 64 -0.93 -3.84 15.83
N LYS A 65 0.10 -3.81 16.66
CA LYS A 65 0.80 -2.58 17.06
C LYS A 65 2.31 -2.80 16.96
N CYS A 66 3.01 -1.81 16.45
CA CYS A 66 4.47 -1.77 16.50
C CYS A 66 4.89 -0.55 17.31
N TRP A 67 5.62 -0.78 18.40
CA TRP A 67 6.05 0.30 19.28
C TRP A 67 7.15 1.14 18.65
N HIS A 68 7.23 2.41 19.04
CA HIS A 68 8.13 3.41 18.46
C HIS A 68 9.56 2.93 18.25
N SER A 69 10.19 2.34 19.28
CA SER A 69 11.59 1.86 19.20
C SER A 69 11.79 0.78 18.13
N THR A 70 10.85 -0.14 18.01
CA THR A 70 10.86 -1.20 17.00
C THR A 70 10.48 -0.64 15.63
N TRP A 71 9.42 0.17 15.58
CA TRP A 71 8.90 0.74 14.35
C TRP A 71 9.92 1.61 13.60
N SER A 72 10.61 2.51 14.29
CA SER A 72 11.62 3.38 13.68
C SER A 72 12.71 2.60 12.95
N ARG A 73 13.12 1.46 13.50
CA ARG A 73 14.11 0.57 12.89
C ARG A 73 13.52 -0.23 11.73
N LEU A 74 12.32 -0.81 11.92
CA LEU A 74 11.68 -1.67 10.93
C LEU A 74 11.26 -0.90 9.70
N ARG A 75 10.70 0.30 9.87
CA ARG A 75 10.31 1.18 8.76
C ARG A 75 11.49 1.46 7.84
N VAL A 76 12.60 1.93 8.41
CA VAL A 76 13.80 2.27 7.61
C VAL A 76 14.37 1.04 6.88
N ARG A 77 14.39 -0.14 7.53
CA ARG A 77 14.84 -1.37 6.90
C ARG A 77 13.90 -1.78 5.76
N PHE A 78 12.59 -1.72 5.99
CA PHE A 78 11.58 -2.09 5.02
C PHE A 78 11.65 -1.18 3.78
N GLU A 79 11.66 0.15 3.97
CA GLU A 79 11.77 1.13 2.89
C GLU A 79 13.06 0.98 2.08
N ARG A 80 14.19 0.70 2.75
CA ARG A 80 15.48 0.48 2.05
C ARG A 80 15.43 -0.75 1.13
N VAL A 81 14.78 -1.83 1.57
CA VAL A 81 14.75 -3.09 0.83
C VAL A 81 13.66 -3.09 -0.24
N THR A 82 12.48 -2.56 0.06
CA THR A 82 11.32 -2.61 -0.85
C THR A 82 11.22 -1.39 -1.76
N GLY A 83 11.86 -0.28 -1.41
CA GLY A 83 11.69 1.02 -2.07
C GLY A 83 10.33 1.68 -1.80
N GLN A 84 9.53 1.13 -0.88
CA GLN A 84 8.19 1.61 -0.58
C GLN A 84 7.96 1.76 0.92
N THR A 85 7.09 2.70 1.30
CA THR A 85 6.56 2.80 2.67
C THR A 85 5.50 1.72 2.91
N ILE A 86 5.36 1.28 4.16
CA ILE A 86 4.30 0.33 4.54
C ILE A 86 2.94 1.04 4.45
N HIS A 87 2.00 0.43 3.71
CA HIS A 87 0.65 0.97 3.51
C HIS A 87 -0.41 -0.14 3.40
N ALA A 88 -1.67 0.25 3.43
CA ALA A 88 -2.80 -0.65 3.20
C ALA A 88 -2.69 -1.36 1.83
N GLY A 89 -3.20 -2.59 1.73
CA GLY A 89 -3.15 -3.43 0.54
C GLY A 89 -1.86 -4.25 0.36
N MET A 90 -0.83 -4.00 1.19
CA MET A 90 0.39 -4.80 1.16
C MET A 90 0.21 -6.14 1.84
N LYS A 91 0.74 -7.20 1.24
CA LYS A 91 0.98 -8.48 1.92
C LYS A 91 2.32 -8.44 2.65
N VAL A 92 2.28 -8.79 3.91
CA VAL A 92 3.43 -8.75 4.82
C VAL A 92 3.59 -10.06 5.57
N LEU A 93 4.83 -10.38 5.92
CA LEU A 93 5.18 -11.44 6.85
C LEU A 93 5.73 -10.79 8.12
N LEU A 94 4.98 -10.93 9.21
CA LEU A 94 5.24 -10.26 10.49
C LEU A 94 5.61 -11.28 11.57
N ALA A 95 6.64 -11.00 12.34
CA ALA A 95 6.89 -11.68 13.61
C ALA A 95 6.12 -10.95 14.71
N VAL A 96 5.20 -11.64 15.37
CA VAL A 96 4.29 -11.05 16.35
C VAL A 96 4.29 -11.82 17.66
N THR A 97 4.05 -11.12 18.76
CA THR A 97 3.78 -11.70 20.09
C THR A 97 2.39 -11.31 20.55
N ALA A 98 1.74 -12.17 21.31
CA ALA A 98 0.44 -11.89 21.87
C ALA A 98 0.53 -10.85 23.00
N ASN A 99 -0.44 -9.95 23.06
CA ASN A 99 -0.58 -9.00 24.15
C ASN A 99 -2.05 -8.75 24.47
N TYR A 100 -2.40 -8.81 25.72
CA TYR A 100 -3.73 -8.45 26.20
C TYR A 100 -3.62 -7.37 27.28
N HIS A 101 -4.48 -6.38 27.19
CA HIS A 101 -4.59 -5.30 28.19
C HIS A 101 -6.03 -5.17 28.64
N GLU A 102 -6.27 -5.09 29.93
CA GLU A 102 -7.61 -5.13 30.54
C GLU A 102 -8.55 -4.03 30.00
N ALA A 103 -7.98 -2.86 29.66
CA ALA A 103 -8.76 -1.74 29.14
C ALA A 103 -8.81 -1.66 27.61
N TYR A 104 -7.84 -2.28 26.89
CA TYR A 104 -7.70 -2.13 25.43
C TYR A 104 -7.89 -3.43 24.66
N GLY A 105 -8.08 -4.55 25.39
CA GLY A 105 -8.28 -5.87 24.79
C GLY A 105 -7.03 -6.47 24.17
N PHE A 106 -7.24 -7.44 23.29
CA PHE A 106 -6.21 -8.20 22.62
C PHE A 106 -5.61 -7.43 21.44
N SER A 107 -4.30 -7.54 21.25
CA SER A 107 -3.60 -7.09 20.06
C SER A 107 -2.30 -7.86 19.88
N TRP A 108 -1.87 -8.03 18.63
CA TRP A 108 -0.54 -8.53 18.32
C TRP A 108 0.49 -7.41 18.41
N ILE A 109 1.65 -7.68 18.99
CA ILE A 109 2.78 -6.74 19.02
C ILE A 109 3.80 -7.18 17.96
N VAL A 110 4.02 -6.33 16.96
CA VAL A 110 4.97 -6.58 15.90
C VAL A 110 6.39 -6.41 16.42
N GLN A 111 7.18 -7.47 16.31
CA GLN A 111 8.57 -7.54 16.70
C GLN A 111 9.50 -7.42 15.51
N ASP A 112 9.08 -7.96 14.36
CA ASP A 112 9.86 -7.91 13.12
C ASP A 112 8.95 -7.97 11.88
N ILE A 113 9.51 -7.58 10.72
CA ILE A 113 8.89 -7.64 9.40
C ILE A 113 9.91 -8.24 8.44
N ASP A 114 9.51 -9.18 7.61
CA ASP A 114 10.34 -9.66 6.49
C ASP A 114 10.01 -8.88 5.21
N PRO A 115 10.87 -7.94 4.77
CA PRO A 115 10.63 -7.18 3.56
C PRO A 115 10.77 -8.03 2.28
N THR A 116 11.50 -9.16 2.34
CA THR A 116 11.72 -10.02 1.16
C THR A 116 10.43 -10.74 0.76
N TYR A 117 9.59 -11.09 1.73
CA TYR A 117 8.27 -11.65 1.49
C TYR A 117 7.38 -10.68 0.67
N THR A 118 7.34 -9.41 1.07
CA THR A 118 6.57 -8.38 0.37
C THR A 118 7.07 -8.16 -1.06
N LEU A 119 8.40 -8.11 -1.25
CA LEU A 119 8.99 -8.03 -2.59
C LEU A 119 8.63 -9.22 -3.47
N GLY A 120 8.65 -10.43 -2.92
CA GLY A 120 8.24 -11.66 -3.63
C GLY A 120 6.78 -11.60 -4.08
N ASP A 121 5.86 -11.15 -3.22
CA ASP A 121 4.44 -10.98 -3.57
C ASP A 121 4.25 -9.92 -4.67
N MET A 122 4.95 -8.79 -4.57
CA MET A 122 4.90 -7.72 -5.57
C MET A 122 5.39 -8.20 -6.94
N ALA A 123 6.52 -8.92 -6.96
CA ALA A 123 7.07 -9.49 -8.20
C ALA A 123 6.10 -10.50 -8.83
N ARG A 124 5.49 -11.37 -8.02
CA ARG A 124 4.49 -12.32 -8.46
C ARG A 124 3.27 -11.63 -9.06
N LYS A 125 2.69 -10.65 -8.36
CA LYS A 125 1.55 -9.85 -8.85
C LYS A 125 1.86 -9.16 -10.18
N ARG A 126 3.07 -8.59 -10.30
CA ARG A 126 3.51 -7.98 -11.55
C ARG A 126 3.54 -8.98 -12.71
N LEU A 127 4.08 -10.18 -12.49
CA LEU A 127 4.11 -11.22 -13.52
C LEU A 127 2.70 -11.70 -13.91
N GLU A 128 1.80 -11.84 -12.95
CA GLU A 128 0.41 -12.19 -13.19
C GLU A 128 -0.29 -11.15 -14.07
N ILE A 129 -0.14 -9.85 -13.74
CA ILE A 129 -0.69 -8.74 -14.53
C ILE A 129 -0.11 -8.74 -15.96
N ILE A 130 1.21 -8.88 -16.12
CA ILE A 130 1.84 -8.96 -17.44
C ILE A 130 1.28 -10.14 -18.25
N LYS A 131 1.11 -11.30 -17.61
CA LYS A 131 0.53 -12.48 -18.25
C LYS A 131 -0.92 -12.24 -18.70
N GLN A 132 -1.71 -11.59 -17.86
CA GLN A 132 -3.07 -11.22 -18.19
C GLN A 132 -3.12 -10.24 -19.37
N LEU A 133 -2.38 -9.13 -19.31
CA LEU A 133 -2.34 -8.13 -20.39
C LEU A 133 -1.88 -8.72 -21.73
N LYS A 134 -0.95 -9.70 -21.70
CA LYS A 134 -0.55 -10.44 -22.90
C LYS A 134 -1.66 -11.34 -23.43
N ALA A 135 -2.39 -12.02 -22.55
CA ALA A 135 -3.52 -12.86 -22.95
C ALA A 135 -4.67 -12.04 -23.55
N GLU A 136 -4.89 -10.83 -23.07
CA GLU A 136 -5.86 -9.86 -23.59
C GLU A 136 -5.38 -9.16 -24.87
N GLY A 137 -4.12 -9.35 -25.29
CA GLY A 137 -3.53 -8.76 -26.48
C GLY A 137 -3.23 -7.26 -26.37
N VAL A 138 -3.35 -6.67 -25.17
CA VAL A 138 -3.17 -5.21 -24.97
C VAL A 138 -1.75 -4.82 -24.59
N PHE A 139 -0.91 -5.78 -24.17
CA PHE A 139 0.43 -5.50 -23.63
C PHE A 139 1.38 -4.81 -24.61
N ASP A 140 1.28 -5.15 -25.88
CA ASP A 140 2.16 -4.67 -26.95
C ASP A 140 1.50 -3.62 -27.86
N LEU A 141 0.22 -3.26 -27.64
CA LEU A 141 -0.53 -2.31 -28.49
C LEU A 141 0.19 -0.97 -28.72
N GLN A 142 0.95 -0.51 -27.72
CA GLN A 142 1.72 0.73 -27.85
C GLN A 142 2.79 0.66 -28.95
N ARG A 143 3.28 -0.52 -29.31
CA ARG A 143 4.30 -0.69 -30.37
C ARG A 143 3.75 -0.46 -31.76
N ASP A 144 2.45 -0.60 -31.92
CA ASP A 144 1.75 -0.40 -33.19
C ASP A 144 1.44 1.08 -33.47
N LEU A 145 1.63 1.94 -32.44
CA LEU A 145 1.43 3.38 -32.55
C LEU A 145 2.65 4.03 -33.23
N THR A 146 2.38 4.80 -34.27
CA THR A 146 3.40 5.64 -34.90
C THR A 146 3.42 7.02 -34.25
N LEU A 147 4.61 7.48 -33.89
CA LEU A 147 4.77 8.86 -33.43
C LEU A 147 4.55 9.82 -34.61
N PRO A 148 3.76 10.89 -34.43
CA PRO A 148 3.65 11.93 -35.45
C PRO A 148 5.00 12.61 -35.68
N VAL A 149 5.27 12.99 -36.91
CA VAL A 149 6.55 13.65 -37.30
C VAL A 149 6.76 14.95 -36.54
N PHE A 150 5.67 15.66 -36.19
CA PHE A 150 5.68 16.92 -35.43
C PHE A 150 4.69 16.82 -34.27
N ALA A 151 5.11 16.24 -33.16
CA ALA A 151 4.33 16.18 -31.93
C ALA A 151 4.51 17.49 -31.12
N GLN A 152 3.81 18.55 -31.50
CA GLN A 152 3.88 19.84 -30.79
C GLN A 152 2.92 19.90 -29.59
N HIS A 153 1.74 19.34 -29.72
CA HIS A 153 0.75 19.26 -28.66
C HIS A 153 0.94 17.97 -27.87
N ILE A 154 1.18 18.11 -26.57
CA ILE A 154 1.52 16.99 -25.69
C ILE A 154 0.55 16.96 -24.52
N ALA A 155 -0.26 15.92 -24.42
CA ALA A 155 -1.05 15.65 -23.22
C ALA A 155 -0.17 15.04 -22.13
N VAL A 156 -0.14 15.63 -20.95
CA VAL A 156 0.68 15.16 -19.83
C VAL A 156 -0.22 14.86 -18.64
N ILE A 157 -0.18 13.61 -18.18
CA ILE A 157 -0.87 13.21 -16.94
C ILE A 157 0.13 13.30 -15.78
N SER A 158 -0.11 14.21 -14.84
CA SER A 158 0.76 14.41 -13.68
C SER A 158 0.02 15.17 -12.57
N SER A 159 0.61 15.30 -11.38
CA SER A 159 0.12 16.25 -10.38
C SER A 159 0.69 17.64 -10.65
N GLU A 160 -0.11 18.69 -10.37
CA GLU A 160 0.28 20.08 -10.62
C GLU A 160 1.60 20.49 -9.94
N GLY A 161 1.85 19.96 -8.74
CA GLY A 161 3.06 20.23 -7.94
C GLY A 161 4.20 19.25 -8.15
N ALA A 162 4.14 18.33 -9.13
CA ALA A 162 5.20 17.35 -9.36
C ALA A 162 6.47 18.03 -9.92
N ALA A 163 7.60 17.85 -9.22
CA ALA A 163 8.89 18.36 -9.68
C ALA A 163 9.23 17.86 -11.10
N GLY A 164 8.97 16.58 -11.38
CA GLY A 164 9.17 15.98 -12.70
C GLY A 164 8.35 16.62 -13.82
N TYR A 165 7.15 17.15 -13.54
CA TYR A 165 6.36 17.90 -14.51
C TYR A 165 7.01 19.25 -14.82
N GLY A 166 7.46 19.95 -13.77
CA GLY A 166 8.19 21.20 -13.93
C GLY A 166 9.48 21.03 -14.75
N ASP A 167 10.27 20.01 -14.43
CA ASP A 167 11.50 19.68 -15.18
C ASP A 167 11.20 19.34 -16.64
N PHE A 168 10.16 18.57 -16.91
CA PHE A 168 9.70 18.24 -18.26
C PHE A 168 9.36 19.50 -19.06
N CYS A 169 8.54 20.39 -18.51
CA CYS A 169 8.18 21.65 -19.15
C CYS A 169 9.41 22.55 -19.43
N ASN A 170 10.34 22.62 -18.44
CA ASN A 170 11.57 23.39 -18.60
C ASN A 170 12.46 22.81 -19.72
N GLN A 171 12.60 21.50 -19.82
CA GLN A 171 13.35 20.83 -20.89
C GLN A 171 12.74 21.12 -22.27
N LEU A 172 11.42 21.07 -22.39
CA LEU A 172 10.74 21.40 -23.64
C LEU A 172 10.92 22.87 -24.03
N ALA A 173 10.81 23.78 -23.07
CA ALA A 173 10.97 25.24 -23.30
C ALA A 173 12.42 25.62 -23.64
N SER A 174 13.40 24.92 -23.06
CA SER A 174 14.82 25.23 -23.20
C SER A 174 15.53 24.36 -24.25
N ASN A 175 14.80 23.80 -25.22
CA ASN A 175 15.43 22.96 -26.24
C ASN A 175 16.34 23.78 -27.19
N ASN A 176 17.51 23.21 -27.51
CA ASN A 176 18.53 23.87 -28.32
C ASN A 176 18.17 24.02 -29.82
N TYR A 177 17.06 23.42 -30.25
CA TYR A 177 16.65 23.37 -31.64
C TYR A 177 15.58 24.42 -31.99
N GLY A 178 15.08 25.18 -31.01
CA GLY A 178 14.06 26.21 -31.20
C GLY A 178 12.66 25.67 -31.49
N TYR A 179 12.39 24.42 -31.18
CA TYR A 179 11.05 23.85 -31.34
C TYR A 179 10.10 24.38 -30.27
N ALA A 180 8.88 24.71 -30.69
CA ALA A 180 7.80 25.09 -29.78
C ALA A 180 6.94 23.88 -29.45
N PHE A 181 6.84 23.56 -28.15
CA PHE A 181 5.98 22.49 -27.65
C PHE A 181 4.89 23.10 -26.75
N MET A 182 3.71 22.54 -26.79
CA MET A 182 2.53 22.98 -26.04
C MET A 182 2.05 21.82 -25.12
N PRO A 183 2.66 21.66 -23.95
CA PRO A 183 2.21 20.65 -22.99
C PRO A 183 0.90 21.09 -22.33
N THR A 184 -0.11 20.24 -22.35
CA THR A 184 -1.37 20.42 -21.63
C THR A 184 -1.43 19.45 -20.46
N LEU A 185 -1.52 19.98 -19.24
CA LEU A 185 -1.61 19.15 -18.03
C LEU A 185 -3.04 18.61 -17.84
N PHE A 186 -3.13 17.31 -17.64
CA PHE A 186 -4.32 16.62 -17.15
C PHE A 186 -4.03 16.16 -15.71
N PRO A 187 -4.58 16.87 -14.69
CA PRO A 187 -4.22 16.61 -13.32
C PRO A 187 -4.62 15.22 -12.87
N ALA A 188 -3.70 14.50 -12.22
CA ALA A 188 -3.97 13.22 -11.58
C ALA A 188 -3.19 13.07 -10.28
N VAL A 189 -3.75 12.30 -9.36
CA VAL A 189 -3.07 11.90 -8.12
C VAL A 189 -2.04 10.83 -8.47
N MET A 190 -0.76 11.06 -8.10
CA MET A 190 0.34 10.16 -8.48
C MET A 190 0.75 9.18 -7.38
N GLN A 191 0.15 9.27 -6.17
CA GLN A 191 0.44 8.41 -5.04
C GLN A 191 -0.83 8.13 -4.22
N GLY A 192 -0.91 6.93 -3.60
CA GLY A 192 -2.03 6.53 -2.75
C GLY A 192 -3.17 5.83 -3.49
N GLU A 193 -4.27 5.60 -2.80
CA GLU A 193 -5.39 4.78 -3.27
C GLU A 193 -6.20 5.39 -4.43
N GLN A 194 -6.12 6.71 -4.60
CA GLN A 194 -6.88 7.43 -5.63
C GLN A 194 -6.17 7.51 -7.00
N VAL A 195 -4.96 6.94 -7.11
CA VAL A 195 -4.16 7.00 -8.36
C VAL A 195 -4.93 6.43 -9.53
N GLU A 196 -5.46 5.22 -9.39
CA GLU A 196 -6.18 4.53 -10.48
C GLU A 196 -7.34 5.36 -11.02
N GLN A 197 -8.23 5.80 -10.14
CA GLN A 197 -9.41 6.57 -10.54
C GLN A 197 -9.05 7.90 -11.19
N SER A 198 -8.06 8.62 -10.63
CA SER A 198 -7.65 9.92 -11.16
C SER A 198 -6.94 9.80 -12.51
N VAL A 199 -6.10 8.77 -12.71
CA VAL A 199 -5.44 8.52 -13.99
C VAL A 199 -6.44 8.10 -15.06
N ILE A 200 -7.42 7.24 -14.73
CA ILE A 200 -8.50 6.86 -15.66
C ILE A 200 -9.33 8.09 -16.05
N ALA A 201 -9.65 8.96 -15.08
CA ALA A 201 -10.38 10.21 -15.38
C ALA A 201 -9.58 11.13 -16.32
N ALA A 202 -8.28 11.28 -16.10
CA ALA A 202 -7.39 12.05 -16.98
C ALA A 202 -7.30 11.44 -18.39
N LEU A 203 -7.17 10.11 -18.52
CA LEU A 203 -7.19 9.40 -19.81
C LEU A 203 -8.52 9.62 -20.54
N ASN A 204 -9.65 9.54 -19.86
CA ASN A 204 -10.96 9.80 -20.45
C ASN A 204 -11.10 11.26 -20.94
N ALA A 205 -10.55 12.22 -20.16
CA ALA A 205 -10.53 13.61 -20.56
C ALA A 205 -9.66 13.86 -21.80
N ILE A 206 -8.49 13.19 -21.91
CA ILE A 206 -7.65 13.23 -23.10
C ILE A 206 -8.41 12.61 -24.30
N ASN A 207 -9.03 11.44 -24.10
CA ASN A 207 -9.76 10.74 -25.15
C ASN A 207 -10.90 11.58 -25.74
N SER A 208 -11.57 12.39 -24.92
CA SER A 208 -12.62 13.32 -25.39
C SER A 208 -12.07 14.51 -26.19
N ARG A 209 -10.75 14.75 -26.14
CA ARG A 209 -10.05 15.89 -26.76
C ARG A 209 -8.92 15.43 -27.71
N LEU A 210 -8.98 14.19 -28.21
CA LEU A 210 -7.94 13.62 -29.09
C LEU A 210 -7.61 14.48 -30.32
N HIS A 211 -8.56 15.29 -30.77
CA HIS A 211 -8.36 16.18 -31.93
C HIS A 211 -7.43 17.38 -31.64
N GLU A 212 -7.05 17.59 -30.36
CA GLU A 212 -6.13 18.66 -29.94
C GLU A 212 -4.66 18.21 -29.89
N PHE A 213 -4.40 16.90 -29.96
CA PHE A 213 -3.10 16.28 -29.76
C PHE A 213 -2.59 15.51 -30.96
#